data_58a1ee163027eafea8026b78ff4ff247
#
_entry.id   58a1ee163027eafea8026b78ff4ff247
#
_cell.length_a   1.000
_cell.length_b   1.000
_cell.length_c   1.000
_cell.angle_alpha   90.00
_cell.angle_beta   90.00
_cell.angle_gamma   90.00
#
_symmetry.space_group_name_H-M   'P 1'
#
loop_
_entity.id
_entity.type
_entity.pdbx_description
1 polymer ?
#
loop_
_entity_poly.entity_id
_entity_poly.type
_entity_poly.pdbx_seq_one_letter_code
_entity_poly.pdbx_strand_id
1 'polypeptide(L)'
;ESVSGGDAVVKENVVADPEVTPEATTMVTPEEAAGAGLIMPLTMNLCAEANETVNAVTVDIAGVLGAANGYGIFVEGITEQSGDSEANICTGSLKYYNNIGYTGKGTIYVDGEYTGSGSNIRCSNLILKSASFEQRGNQWFVNGVYVGTTEQIGKIERGQFDLAGAFTAIRTNAENLHAMGTELSSNEISLNDGQNIFRVNGISDFEPKVAVENGKTVVFNITPDGNNFKLVGQSTSGIDNYPEADNANLLVYNFGTYDGTITLSTTRGTILAPCAKVILEAGNNSGRIVAANLQTQAECHFSGNEWHPSEEPTPTVTP
;
A
#
# COMPACT_ATOMS: atom_id res chain seq x y z
N GLU A 1 46.63 -41.45 -18.17
CA GLU A 1 46.37 -42.71 -17.46
C GLU A 1 44.98 -42.76 -16.97
N SER A 2 44.26 -43.74 -17.44
CA SER A 2 42.92 -44.18 -17.20
C SER A 2 42.80 -44.93 -15.88
N VAL A 3 41.60 -44.91 -15.23
CA VAL A 3 40.88 -46.01 -14.56
C VAL A 3 39.50 -45.49 -14.18
N SER A 4 38.40 -45.82 -14.85
CA SER A 4 37.60 -47.03 -14.78
C SER A 4 36.88 -47.26 -13.45
N GLY A 5 35.55 -47.14 -13.52
CA GLY A 5 34.66 -48.19 -13.12
C GLY A 5 33.90 -48.03 -11.77
N GLY A 6 32.61 -48.20 -11.83
CA GLY A 6 31.83 -48.67 -10.69
C GLY A 6 30.36 -48.23 -10.65
N ASP A 7 29.52 -48.86 -11.48
CA ASP A 7 28.07 -48.88 -11.31
C ASP A 7 27.68 -49.57 -10.01
N ALA A 8 26.76 -48.99 -9.27
CA ALA A 8 26.00 -49.69 -8.23
C ALA A 8 24.52 -49.33 -8.34
N VAL A 9 23.79 -50.21 -8.96
CA VAL A 9 22.34 -50.35 -8.96
C VAL A 9 21.91 -50.76 -7.56
N VAL A 10 21.01 -50.01 -6.92
CA VAL A 10 20.26 -50.47 -5.76
C VAL A 10 18.75 -50.34 -6.01
N LYS A 11 18.13 -51.46 -5.84
CA LYS A 11 16.75 -51.81 -6.16
C LYS A 11 15.72 -51.07 -5.29
N GLU A 12 14.60 -50.77 -5.92
CA GLU A 12 13.33 -50.43 -5.33
C GLU A 12 12.87 -51.39 -4.23
N ASN A 13 12.35 -50.84 -3.16
CA ASN A 13 11.40 -51.52 -2.29
C ASN A 13 10.13 -50.66 -2.18
N VAL A 14 9.13 -51.11 -2.92
CA VAL A 14 7.74 -50.67 -2.79
C VAL A 14 7.19 -51.25 -1.50
N VAL A 15 6.79 -50.39 -0.58
CA VAL A 15 5.94 -50.77 0.56
C VAL A 15 4.59 -50.07 0.41
N ALA A 16 3.56 -50.87 0.42
CA ALA A 16 2.17 -50.50 0.19
C ALA A 16 1.59 -49.59 1.28
N ASP A 17 0.77 -48.71 0.80
CA ASP A 17 -0.13 -47.77 1.43
C ASP A 17 -1.19 -48.46 2.32
N PRO A 18 -1.52 -47.99 3.52
CA PRO A 18 -2.79 -48.26 4.14
C PRO A 18 -3.78 -47.13 3.89
N GLU A 19 -4.85 -47.47 3.25
CA GLU A 19 -6.10 -46.79 3.05
C GLU A 19 -6.60 -46.05 4.29
N VAL A 20 -6.62 -44.71 4.27
CA VAL A 20 -7.20 -43.84 5.31
C VAL A 20 -8.58 -43.38 4.84
N THR A 21 -9.58 -43.95 5.51
CA THR A 21 -11.01 -43.58 5.42
C THR A 21 -11.19 -42.10 5.87
N PRO A 22 -11.99 -41.29 5.20
CA PRO A 22 -12.27 -39.94 5.64
C PRO A 22 -13.22 -39.92 6.83
N GLU A 23 -12.76 -39.45 7.96
CA GLU A 23 -13.62 -39.10 9.09
C GLU A 23 -14.43 -37.84 8.78
N ALA A 24 -15.71 -37.91 9.13
CA ALA A 24 -16.70 -36.89 8.95
C ALA A 24 -16.29 -35.58 9.68
N THR A 25 -16.07 -34.52 8.95
CA THR A 25 -15.89 -33.19 9.49
C THR A 25 -17.19 -32.66 10.06
N THR A 26 -17.25 -32.60 11.38
CA THR A 26 -18.34 -31.93 12.11
C THR A 26 -18.29 -30.43 11.80
N MET A 27 -19.37 -29.91 11.27
CA MET A 27 -19.60 -28.48 11.10
C MET A 27 -19.61 -27.83 12.48
N VAL A 28 -18.58 -27.02 12.78
CA VAL A 28 -18.57 -26.13 13.91
C VAL A 28 -19.30 -24.85 13.51
N THR A 29 -20.41 -24.58 14.18
CA THR A 29 -21.12 -23.31 14.06
C THR A 29 -20.23 -22.16 14.57
N PRO A 30 -20.20 -20.99 13.90
CA PRO A 30 -19.41 -19.86 14.35
C PRO A 30 -20.15 -19.10 15.46
N GLU A 31 -19.93 -19.51 16.69
CA GLU A 31 -20.25 -18.71 17.85
C GLU A 31 -19.07 -18.77 18.79
N GLU A 32 -18.47 -17.59 19.07
CA GLU A 32 -17.31 -17.26 19.90
C GLU A 32 -16.02 -16.86 19.13
N ALA A 33 -16.05 -15.64 18.59
CA ALA A 33 -14.88 -14.77 18.49
C ALA A 33 -15.34 -13.31 18.61
N ALA A 34 -15.81 -12.95 19.80
CA ALA A 34 -15.99 -11.56 20.18
C ALA A 34 -14.67 -11.05 20.76
N GLY A 35 -13.96 -10.21 20.01
CA GLY A 35 -12.75 -9.56 20.49
C GLY A 35 -11.74 -9.19 19.43
N ALA A 36 -12.16 -8.60 18.31
CA ALA A 36 -11.27 -7.88 17.43
C ALA A 36 -12.04 -6.76 16.76
N GLY A 37 -11.41 -5.60 16.68
CA GLY A 37 -11.99 -4.33 16.25
C GLY A 37 -12.90 -4.43 15.04
N LEU A 38 -13.96 -3.66 15.11
CA LEU A 38 -15.06 -3.63 14.16
C LEU A 38 -14.55 -3.33 12.75
N ILE A 39 -14.26 -4.38 11.99
CA ILE A 39 -14.15 -4.27 10.53
C ILE A 39 -15.60 -4.13 10.06
N MET A 40 -16.03 -2.90 9.79
CA MET A 40 -17.30 -2.69 9.12
C MET A 40 -17.20 -3.32 7.74
N PRO A 41 -17.97 -4.38 7.46
CA PRO A 41 -18.09 -4.82 6.08
C PRO A 41 -18.73 -3.69 5.28
N LEU A 42 -18.23 -3.46 4.07
CA LEU A 42 -18.86 -2.57 3.11
C LEU A 42 -20.30 -3.08 2.87
N THR A 43 -21.25 -2.64 3.70
CA THR A 43 -22.65 -2.99 3.53
C THR A 43 -23.17 -2.21 2.34
N MET A 44 -23.22 -2.89 1.19
CA MET A 44 -24.02 -2.43 0.08
C MET A 44 -25.50 -2.48 0.53
N ASN A 45 -26.07 -1.34 0.86
CA ASN A 45 -27.52 -1.21 1.01
C ASN A 45 -28.18 -1.32 -0.37
N LEU A 46 -28.49 -2.55 -0.78
CA LEU A 46 -29.36 -2.81 -1.91
C LEU A 46 -30.82 -2.67 -1.44
N CYS A 47 -31.34 -1.46 -1.37
CA CYS A 47 -32.78 -1.25 -1.33
C CYS A 47 -33.30 -1.16 -2.76
N ALA A 48 -33.87 -2.27 -3.23
CA ALA A 48 -34.64 -2.30 -4.49
C ALA A 48 -36.01 -1.68 -4.24
N GLU A 49 -36.19 -0.42 -4.59
CA GLU A 49 -37.50 0.10 -4.98
C GLU A 49 -37.39 0.65 -6.42
N ALA A 50 -38.24 0.09 -7.28
CA ALA A 50 -38.30 0.42 -8.68
C ALA A 50 -38.78 1.87 -8.87
N ASN A 51 -37.83 2.78 -9.04
CA ASN A 51 -37.97 4.01 -9.79
C ASN A 51 -36.58 4.38 -10.31
N GLU A 52 -36.42 4.45 -11.63
CA GLU A 52 -35.18 4.60 -12.36
C GLU A 52 -34.50 5.96 -12.11
N THR A 53 -33.89 6.11 -10.94
CA THR A 53 -32.67 6.88 -10.73
C THR A 53 -31.64 5.86 -10.26
N VAL A 54 -30.75 5.47 -11.15
CA VAL A 54 -29.55 4.71 -10.80
C VAL A 54 -28.84 5.56 -9.76
N ASN A 55 -29.02 5.24 -8.46
CA ASN A 55 -28.23 5.84 -7.40
C ASN A 55 -26.78 5.48 -7.70
N ALA A 56 -26.01 6.44 -8.16
CA ALA A 56 -24.59 6.27 -8.38
C ALA A 56 -23.98 5.79 -7.05
N VAL A 57 -23.50 4.57 -7.01
CA VAL A 57 -22.81 4.02 -5.84
C VAL A 57 -21.58 4.88 -5.60
N THR A 58 -21.60 5.66 -4.53
CA THR A 58 -20.43 6.47 -4.15
C THR A 58 -19.49 5.61 -3.33
N VAL A 59 -18.26 5.42 -3.82
CA VAL A 59 -17.21 4.69 -3.12
C VAL A 59 -16.47 5.64 -2.19
N ASP A 60 -16.39 5.28 -0.92
CA ASP A 60 -15.53 5.96 0.05
C ASP A 60 -14.07 5.49 -0.14
N ILE A 61 -13.28 6.27 -0.87
CA ILE A 61 -11.87 5.96 -1.11
C ILE A 61 -11.04 5.94 0.18
N ALA A 62 -11.33 6.83 1.13
CA ALA A 62 -10.65 6.82 2.42
C ALA A 62 -10.94 5.53 3.18
N GLY A 63 -12.19 5.07 3.15
CA GLY A 63 -12.58 3.77 3.73
C GLY A 63 -11.93 2.57 3.02
N VAL A 64 -11.79 2.62 1.68
CA VAL A 64 -11.06 1.59 0.92
C VAL A 64 -9.60 1.51 1.36
N LEU A 65 -8.95 2.65 1.56
CA LEU A 65 -7.55 2.74 1.97
C LEU A 65 -7.36 2.39 3.46
N GLY A 66 -8.38 2.61 4.29
CA GLY A 66 -8.30 2.36 5.72
C GLY A 66 -7.09 3.05 6.35
N ALA A 67 -6.25 2.30 7.05
CA ALA A 67 -5.05 2.82 7.70
C ALA A 67 -4.05 3.50 6.73
N ALA A 68 -4.01 3.10 5.45
CA ALA A 68 -3.12 3.71 4.48
C ALA A 68 -3.51 5.15 4.13
N ASN A 69 -4.74 5.60 4.44
CA ASN A 69 -5.21 6.94 4.09
C ASN A 69 -4.38 8.06 4.71
N GLY A 70 -3.75 7.82 5.87
CA GLY A 70 -2.90 8.80 6.56
C GLY A 70 -1.44 8.86 6.07
N TYR A 71 -1.04 7.96 5.13
CA TYR A 71 0.34 7.84 4.69
C TYR A 71 0.51 8.16 3.21
N GLY A 72 1.64 8.75 2.84
CA GLY A 72 2.04 8.87 1.44
C GLY A 72 2.69 7.59 0.90
N ILE A 73 3.40 6.88 1.78
CA ILE A 73 3.98 5.56 1.47
C ILE A 73 3.50 4.57 2.51
N PHE A 74 2.78 3.53 2.06
CA PHE A 74 2.26 2.46 2.90
C PHE A 74 2.61 1.11 2.28
N VAL A 75 3.58 0.40 2.87
CA VAL A 75 4.22 -0.78 2.28
C VAL A 75 4.28 -1.93 3.27
N GLU A 76 3.79 -3.11 2.89
CA GLU A 76 3.81 -4.28 3.76
C GLU A 76 5.23 -4.82 4.00
N GLY A 77 6.01 -4.93 2.94
CA GLY A 77 7.37 -5.47 2.95
C GLY A 77 8.43 -4.37 3.03
N ILE A 78 9.26 -4.27 2.02
CA ILE A 78 10.42 -3.38 2.01
C ILE A 78 10.13 -2.11 1.21
N THR A 79 10.43 -0.96 1.82
CA THR A 79 10.60 0.31 1.13
C THR A 79 12.09 0.57 0.94
N GLU A 80 12.55 0.59 -0.32
CA GLU A 80 13.90 0.97 -0.72
C GLU A 80 13.86 2.35 -1.36
N GLN A 81 14.41 3.36 -0.67
CA GLN A 81 14.28 4.77 -1.02
C GLN A 81 15.62 5.35 -1.45
N SER A 82 15.79 5.73 -2.71
CA SER A 82 16.97 6.45 -3.22
C SER A 82 16.66 7.86 -3.72
N GLY A 83 15.41 8.17 -4.02
CA GLY A 83 14.95 9.54 -4.25
C GLY A 83 14.56 10.25 -2.96
N ASP A 84 14.28 11.54 -3.02
CA ASP A 84 13.77 12.31 -1.89
C ASP A 84 12.31 11.93 -1.61
N SER A 85 11.88 12.04 -0.35
CA SER A 85 10.49 11.82 0.04
C SER A 85 10.05 12.84 1.08
N GLU A 86 8.89 13.40 0.90
CA GLU A 86 8.20 14.24 1.90
C GLU A 86 7.08 13.49 2.60
N ALA A 87 6.87 12.24 2.21
CA ALA A 87 5.76 11.42 2.65
C ALA A 87 5.89 10.99 4.11
N ASN A 88 4.74 10.86 4.78
CA ASN A 88 4.60 9.97 5.91
C ASN A 88 4.78 8.53 5.42
N ILE A 89 5.57 7.74 6.14
CA ILE A 89 5.91 6.38 5.73
C ILE A 89 5.46 5.38 6.79
N CYS A 90 4.75 4.33 6.37
CA CYS A 90 4.53 3.13 7.16
C CYS A 90 5.00 1.93 6.35
N THR A 91 5.95 1.16 6.89
CA THR A 91 6.57 0.08 6.14
C THR A 91 7.01 -1.08 7.02
N GLY A 92 7.02 -2.28 6.43
CA GLY A 92 7.58 -3.47 7.06
C GLY A 92 9.08 -3.31 7.34
N SER A 93 9.85 -2.87 6.36
CA SER A 93 11.28 -2.56 6.51
C SER A 93 11.64 -1.33 5.69
N LEU A 94 12.57 -0.54 6.20
CA LEU A 94 13.03 0.68 5.55
C LEU A 94 14.52 0.61 5.23
N LYS A 95 14.85 0.83 3.97
CA LYS A 95 16.21 1.01 3.49
C LYS A 95 16.28 2.31 2.69
N TYR A 96 17.10 3.24 3.09
CA TYR A 96 17.17 4.55 2.45
C TYR A 96 18.60 5.00 2.20
N TYR A 97 18.77 5.79 1.14
CA TYR A 97 20.06 6.31 0.67
C TYR A 97 20.05 7.83 0.45
N ASN A 98 18.88 8.45 0.50
CA ASN A 98 18.68 9.87 0.26
C ASN A 98 17.73 10.47 1.32
N ASN A 99 17.31 11.72 1.15
CA ASN A 99 16.51 12.43 2.13
C ASN A 99 15.12 11.82 2.28
N ILE A 100 14.72 11.57 3.51
CA ILE A 100 13.37 11.13 3.85
C ILE A 100 12.75 12.16 4.80
N GLY A 101 11.49 12.52 4.53
CA GLY A 101 10.77 13.49 5.34
C GLY A 101 11.36 14.88 5.22
N TYR A 102 11.67 15.33 4.01
CA TYR A 102 12.41 16.57 3.73
C TYR A 102 11.87 17.80 4.45
N THR A 103 10.56 17.88 4.66
CA THR A 103 9.92 18.98 5.39
C THR A 103 10.13 18.92 6.91
N GLY A 104 10.66 17.82 7.44
CA GLY A 104 10.82 17.59 8.87
C GLY A 104 9.51 17.38 9.64
N LYS A 105 8.41 17.25 8.92
CA LYS A 105 7.07 16.98 9.46
C LYS A 105 6.68 15.54 9.17
N GLY A 106 5.73 15.05 9.93
CA GLY A 106 5.16 13.75 9.69
C GLY A 106 5.79 12.62 10.48
N THR A 107 5.25 11.42 10.27
CA THR A 107 5.61 10.21 11.01
C THR A 107 6.16 9.16 10.07
N ILE A 108 7.22 8.49 10.52
CA ILE A 108 7.79 7.31 9.88
C ILE A 108 7.63 6.14 10.84
N TYR A 109 6.89 5.11 10.43
CA TYR A 109 6.73 3.85 11.15
C TYR A 109 7.48 2.72 10.42
N VAL A 110 8.28 1.95 11.17
CA VAL A 110 9.00 0.78 10.66
C VAL A 110 8.78 -0.43 11.56
N ASP A 111 8.16 -1.48 11.02
CA ASP A 111 7.82 -2.70 11.73
C ASP A 111 9.05 -3.58 12.01
N GLY A 112 9.87 -3.79 11.00
CA GLY A 112 11.01 -4.71 11.00
C GLY A 112 12.38 -4.03 10.94
N GLU A 113 13.11 -4.30 9.86
CA GLU A 113 14.47 -3.83 9.69
C GLU A 113 14.52 -2.34 9.30
N TYR A 114 15.44 -1.64 9.93
CA TYR A 114 15.74 -0.23 9.62
C TYR A 114 17.20 -0.13 9.21
N THR A 115 17.45 0.26 7.97
CA THR A 115 18.80 0.43 7.42
C THR A 115 18.88 1.77 6.70
N GLY A 116 19.82 2.61 7.08
CA GLY A 116 20.05 3.90 6.45
C GLY A 116 21.47 4.37 6.63
N SER A 117 21.91 5.25 5.76
CA SER A 117 23.23 5.86 5.81
C SER A 117 23.11 7.37 6.01
N GLY A 118 23.79 7.87 7.05
CA GLY A 118 23.90 9.30 7.29
C GLY A 118 22.68 9.96 7.93
N SER A 119 22.71 11.30 8.00
CA SER A 119 21.73 12.15 8.69
C SER A 119 20.63 12.64 7.75
N ASN A 120 20.12 11.79 6.87
CA ASN A 120 19.21 12.20 5.80
C ASN A 120 17.73 11.97 6.12
N ILE A 121 17.42 11.67 7.37
CA ILE A 121 16.02 11.52 7.82
C ILE A 121 15.59 12.77 8.59
N ARG A 122 14.41 13.27 8.27
CA ARG A 122 13.77 14.39 8.97
C ARG A 122 12.30 14.07 9.17
N CYS A 123 11.87 13.98 10.42
CA CYS A 123 10.49 13.72 10.78
C CYS A 123 10.18 14.21 12.19
N SER A 124 8.93 14.49 12.47
CA SER A 124 8.49 14.79 13.84
C SER A 124 8.60 13.56 14.73
N ASN A 125 8.29 12.38 14.16
CA ASN A 125 8.26 11.14 14.92
C ASN A 125 8.77 9.96 14.08
N LEU A 126 9.74 9.21 14.62
CA LEU A 126 10.20 7.93 14.08
C LEU A 126 9.79 6.83 15.04
N ILE A 127 8.86 6.00 14.62
CA ILE A 127 8.33 4.89 15.41
C ILE A 127 8.95 3.59 14.93
N LEU A 128 9.63 2.87 15.82
CA LEU A 128 10.33 1.64 15.53
C LEU A 128 9.77 0.50 16.38
N LYS A 129 9.27 -0.57 15.75
CA LYS A 129 8.80 -1.75 16.47
C LYS A 129 9.96 -2.65 16.90
N SER A 130 10.90 -2.94 16.02
CA SER A 130 11.93 -3.96 16.23
C SER A 130 13.35 -3.39 16.43
N ALA A 131 13.75 -2.35 15.68
CA ALA A 131 15.09 -1.79 15.72
C ALA A 131 15.43 -1.18 17.09
N SER A 132 16.67 -1.33 17.57
CA SER A 132 17.14 -0.67 18.78
C SER A 132 17.44 0.81 18.51
N PHE A 133 17.23 1.66 19.49
CA PHE A 133 17.60 3.08 19.37
C PHE A 133 18.03 3.66 20.70
N GLU A 134 18.84 4.69 20.63
CA GLU A 134 19.31 5.45 21.79
C GLU A 134 19.57 6.93 21.41
N GLN A 135 19.45 7.79 22.40
CA GLN A 135 19.83 9.19 22.29
C GLN A 135 21.14 9.43 23.05
N ARG A 136 22.11 10.06 22.39
CA ARG A 136 23.39 10.50 22.99
C ARG A 136 23.52 12.01 22.78
N GLY A 137 23.26 12.79 23.84
CA GLY A 137 23.19 14.24 23.74
C GLY A 137 22.06 14.68 22.80
N ASN A 138 22.39 15.44 21.74
CA ASN A 138 21.46 15.86 20.71
C ASN A 138 21.44 14.95 19.46
N GLN A 139 21.97 13.72 19.57
CA GLN A 139 22.10 12.79 18.46
C GLN A 139 21.29 11.53 18.69
N TRP A 140 20.65 11.04 17.62
CA TRP A 140 19.95 9.77 17.60
C TRP A 140 20.74 8.69 16.88
N PHE A 141 20.69 7.49 17.44
CA PHE A 141 21.29 6.27 16.89
C PHE A 141 20.24 5.19 16.79
N VAL A 142 20.20 4.48 15.66
CA VAL A 142 19.36 3.30 15.45
C VAL A 142 20.28 2.12 15.10
N ASN A 143 20.14 1.00 15.80
CA ASN A 143 21.03 -0.16 15.68
C ASN A 143 22.53 0.20 15.83
N GLY A 144 22.83 1.21 16.64
CA GLY A 144 24.19 1.73 16.85
C GLY A 144 24.72 2.67 15.76
N VAL A 145 23.95 2.93 14.69
CA VAL A 145 24.29 3.82 13.58
C VAL A 145 23.67 5.20 13.82
N TYR A 146 24.46 6.27 13.65
CA TYR A 146 23.96 7.64 13.71
C TYR A 146 22.96 7.91 12.58
N VAL A 147 21.79 8.45 12.94
CA VAL A 147 20.69 8.70 11.98
C VAL A 147 20.27 10.17 11.88
N GLY A 148 20.64 11.01 12.83
CA GLY A 148 20.33 12.44 12.80
C GLY A 148 20.39 13.09 14.18
N THR A 149 20.11 14.38 14.21
CA THR A 149 19.99 15.17 15.45
C THR A 149 18.54 15.21 15.93
N THR A 150 18.34 15.66 17.17
CA THR A 150 16.99 15.90 17.74
C THR A 150 16.23 17.03 17.01
N GLU A 151 16.91 17.86 16.24
CA GLU A 151 16.29 18.86 15.37
C GLU A 151 15.79 18.26 14.06
N GLN A 152 16.46 17.21 13.57
CA GLN A 152 16.07 16.48 12.35
C GLN A 152 14.99 15.46 12.64
N ILE A 153 15.13 14.73 13.76
CA ILE A 153 14.17 13.72 14.22
C ILE A 153 13.68 14.17 15.60
N GLY A 154 12.47 14.71 15.65
CA GLY A 154 11.92 15.28 16.88
C GLY A 154 11.87 14.24 18.02
N LYS A 155 11.45 13.01 17.70
CA LYS A 155 11.34 11.91 18.67
C LYS A 155 11.58 10.57 17.99
N ILE A 156 12.25 9.64 18.71
CA ILE A 156 12.21 8.21 18.36
C ILE A 156 11.54 7.45 19.50
N GLU A 157 10.59 6.60 19.16
CA GLU A 157 9.85 5.82 20.16
C GLU A 157 9.54 4.39 19.70
N ARG A 158 9.21 3.54 20.68
CA ARG A 158 8.62 2.23 20.43
C ARG A 158 7.16 2.40 20.06
N GLY A 159 6.72 1.62 19.06
CA GLY A 159 5.33 1.51 18.72
C GLY A 159 4.99 0.16 18.14
N GLN A 160 3.71 -0.15 18.14
CA GLN A 160 3.16 -1.33 17.51
C GLN A 160 2.01 -0.91 16.62
N PHE A 161 1.99 -1.48 15.42
CA PHE A 161 0.90 -1.32 14.48
C PHE A 161 0.68 -2.66 13.79
N ASP A 162 -0.57 -3.07 13.62
CA ASP A 162 -0.90 -4.31 12.90
C ASP A 162 -0.87 -4.07 11.38
N LEU A 163 0.34 -4.01 10.84
CA LEU A 163 0.56 -3.78 9.41
C LEU A 163 -0.02 -4.92 8.56
N ALA A 164 0.12 -6.17 8.99
CA ALA A 164 -0.39 -7.33 8.27
C ALA A 164 -1.93 -7.36 8.24
N GLY A 165 -2.59 -7.05 9.37
CA GLY A 165 -4.04 -6.92 9.43
C GLY A 165 -4.55 -5.77 8.56
N ALA A 166 -3.87 -4.63 8.57
CA ALA A 166 -4.20 -3.50 7.70
C ALA A 166 -4.10 -3.89 6.21
N PHE A 167 -3.03 -4.59 5.79
CA PHE A 167 -2.90 -5.07 4.41
C PHE A 167 -3.95 -6.10 4.03
N THR A 168 -4.35 -6.97 4.95
CA THR A 168 -5.46 -7.93 4.71
C THR A 168 -6.75 -7.20 4.38
N ALA A 169 -7.10 -6.17 5.16
CA ALA A 169 -8.28 -5.36 4.91
C ALA A 169 -8.19 -4.59 3.59
N ILE A 170 -7.04 -3.94 3.33
CA ILE A 170 -6.81 -3.18 2.10
C ILE A 170 -6.92 -4.06 0.86
N ARG A 171 -6.37 -5.28 0.86
CA ARG A 171 -6.48 -6.23 -0.25
C ARG A 171 -7.93 -6.58 -0.56
N THR A 172 -8.71 -6.88 0.47
CA THR A 172 -10.15 -7.16 0.31
C THR A 172 -10.88 -5.95 -0.27
N ASN A 173 -10.61 -4.75 0.23
CA ASN A 173 -11.24 -3.53 -0.26
C ASN A 173 -10.83 -3.18 -1.70
N ALA A 174 -9.54 -3.35 -2.03
CA ALA A 174 -9.01 -3.14 -3.38
C ALA A 174 -9.64 -4.11 -4.39
N GLU A 175 -9.81 -5.38 -4.04
CA GLU A 175 -10.47 -6.38 -4.88
C GLU A 175 -11.95 -6.04 -5.09
N ASN A 176 -12.67 -5.67 -4.04
CA ASN A 176 -14.07 -5.24 -4.14
C ASN A 176 -14.22 -4.01 -5.05
N LEU A 177 -13.34 -3.02 -4.91
CA LEU A 177 -13.31 -1.85 -5.79
C LEU A 177 -12.97 -2.23 -7.23
N HIS A 178 -12.05 -3.19 -7.43
CA HIS A 178 -11.60 -3.64 -8.75
C HIS A 178 -12.72 -4.29 -9.58
N ALA A 179 -13.71 -4.89 -8.93
CA ALA A 179 -14.88 -5.49 -9.59
C ALA A 179 -15.87 -4.44 -10.14
N MET A 180 -15.70 -3.15 -9.78
CA MET A 180 -16.65 -2.08 -10.12
C MET A 180 -16.28 -1.36 -11.42
N GLY A 181 -17.25 -0.60 -11.94
CA GLY A 181 -17.06 0.34 -13.05
C GLY A 181 -17.36 -0.22 -14.43
N THR A 182 -17.17 0.63 -15.42
CA THR A 182 -17.42 0.37 -16.84
C THR A 182 -16.11 0.21 -17.60
N GLU A 183 -16.14 -0.55 -18.70
CA GLU A 183 -14.97 -0.75 -19.54
C GLU A 183 -14.53 0.58 -20.18
N LEU A 184 -13.25 0.90 -20.08
CA LEU A 184 -12.68 2.10 -20.70
C LEU A 184 -12.42 1.83 -22.17
N SER A 185 -13.01 2.65 -23.03
CA SER A 185 -12.90 2.50 -24.49
C SER A 185 -11.84 3.41 -25.13
N SER A 186 -11.30 4.38 -24.38
CA SER A 186 -10.32 5.36 -24.89
C SER A 186 -9.46 5.91 -23.75
N ASN A 187 -8.21 6.24 -24.05
CA ASN A 187 -7.32 6.91 -23.08
C ASN A 187 -7.67 8.42 -22.92
N GLU A 188 -8.47 8.99 -23.80
CA GLU A 188 -9.03 10.35 -23.65
C GLU A 188 -10.37 10.24 -22.92
N ILE A 189 -10.41 10.77 -21.70
CA ILE A 189 -11.48 10.46 -20.75
C ILE A 189 -12.30 11.72 -20.47
N SER A 190 -13.60 11.63 -20.78
CA SER A 190 -14.58 12.62 -20.35
C SER A 190 -15.22 12.19 -19.04
N LEU A 191 -15.25 13.09 -18.06
CA LEU A 191 -15.77 12.81 -16.74
C LEU A 191 -17.22 13.28 -16.60
N ASN A 192 -18.04 12.42 -16.00
CA ASN A 192 -19.36 12.76 -15.48
C ASN A 192 -19.24 13.47 -14.14
N ASP A 193 -20.32 14.07 -13.66
CA ASP A 193 -20.36 14.59 -12.30
C ASP A 193 -20.28 13.46 -11.28
N GLY A 194 -19.56 13.72 -10.17
CA GLY A 194 -19.35 12.74 -9.12
C GLY A 194 -18.22 11.74 -9.40
N GLN A 195 -18.47 10.47 -9.17
CA GLN A 195 -17.45 9.42 -9.31
C GLN A 195 -17.46 8.77 -10.69
N ASN A 196 -16.27 8.55 -11.22
CA ASN A 196 -16.02 7.94 -12.51
C ASN A 196 -15.13 6.70 -12.29
N ILE A 197 -15.71 5.51 -12.40
CA ILE A 197 -15.00 4.25 -12.16
C ILE A 197 -14.89 3.49 -13.48
N PHE A 198 -13.67 3.24 -13.91
CA PHE A 198 -13.35 2.59 -15.17
C PHE A 198 -12.59 1.28 -14.95
N ARG A 199 -12.86 0.29 -15.79
CA ARG A 199 -12.05 -0.92 -15.90
C ARG A 199 -11.13 -0.82 -17.11
N VAL A 200 -9.87 -1.19 -16.91
CA VAL A 200 -8.80 -1.14 -17.93
C VAL A 200 -8.14 -2.52 -17.93
N ASN A 201 -8.43 -3.31 -18.96
CA ASN A 201 -8.07 -4.74 -18.96
C ASN A 201 -7.12 -5.10 -20.08
N GLY A 202 -6.21 -6.06 -19.82
CA GLY A 202 -5.38 -6.72 -20.82
C GLY A 202 -4.36 -5.81 -21.48
N ILE A 203 -3.76 -4.88 -20.73
CA ILE A 203 -2.76 -3.93 -21.23
C ILE A 203 -1.45 -4.05 -20.46
N SER A 204 -0.34 -3.76 -21.14
CA SER A 204 1.02 -3.77 -20.55
C SER A 204 1.47 -2.38 -20.09
N ASP A 205 0.81 -1.34 -20.56
CA ASP A 205 1.07 0.06 -20.19
C ASP A 205 -0.20 0.90 -20.24
N PHE A 206 -0.21 2.01 -19.47
CA PHE A 206 -1.33 2.92 -19.42
C PHE A 206 -0.87 4.37 -19.21
N GLU A 207 -1.31 5.25 -20.10
CA GLU A 207 -1.13 6.70 -19.98
C GLU A 207 -2.49 7.40 -20.14
N PRO A 208 -3.25 7.58 -19.05
CA PRO A 208 -4.53 8.25 -19.12
C PRO A 208 -4.37 9.75 -19.37
N LYS A 209 -5.20 10.29 -20.26
CA LYS A 209 -5.34 11.71 -20.46
C LYS A 209 -6.61 12.19 -19.77
N VAL A 210 -6.47 12.64 -18.54
CA VAL A 210 -7.59 13.06 -17.70
C VAL A 210 -7.26 14.32 -16.91
N ALA A 211 -8.22 15.23 -16.87
CA ALA A 211 -8.22 16.38 -15.98
C ALA A 211 -9.21 16.11 -14.84
N VAL A 212 -8.68 15.92 -13.62
CA VAL A 212 -9.52 15.75 -12.43
C VAL A 212 -10.02 17.11 -12.00
N GLU A 213 -11.32 17.31 -12.08
CA GLU A 213 -11.96 18.56 -11.68
C GLU A 213 -12.45 18.47 -10.21
N ASN A 214 -12.59 19.61 -9.56
CA ASN A 214 -13.10 19.69 -8.20
C ASN A 214 -14.42 18.94 -8.04
N GLY A 215 -14.49 18.09 -7.00
CA GLY A 215 -15.67 17.29 -6.68
C GLY A 215 -15.83 16.02 -7.53
N LYS A 216 -14.94 15.75 -8.49
CA LYS A 216 -14.95 14.52 -9.26
C LYS A 216 -13.89 13.56 -8.78
N THR A 217 -14.25 12.30 -8.64
CA THR A 217 -13.31 11.22 -8.34
C THR A 217 -13.18 10.30 -9.54
N VAL A 218 -11.96 9.91 -9.85
CA VAL A 218 -11.63 8.98 -10.94
C VAL A 218 -10.93 7.75 -10.38
N VAL A 219 -11.45 6.58 -10.70
CA VAL A 219 -10.85 5.30 -10.34
C VAL A 219 -10.58 4.50 -11.61
N PHE A 220 -9.36 4.07 -11.80
CA PHE A 220 -8.97 3.10 -12.82
C PHE A 220 -8.71 1.76 -12.16
N ASN A 221 -9.60 0.81 -12.37
CA ASN A 221 -9.41 -0.60 -12.00
C ASN A 221 -8.65 -1.29 -13.12
N ILE A 222 -7.36 -1.55 -12.89
CA ILE A 222 -6.42 -1.98 -13.92
C ILE A 222 -6.11 -3.46 -13.76
N THR A 223 -6.35 -4.23 -14.82
CA THR A 223 -5.93 -5.64 -14.94
C THR A 223 -4.79 -5.72 -15.96
N PRO A 224 -3.52 -5.72 -15.53
CA PRO A 224 -2.37 -5.82 -16.43
C PRO A 224 -2.35 -7.12 -17.23
N ASP A 225 -1.75 -7.07 -18.43
CA ASP A 225 -1.34 -8.26 -19.17
C ASP A 225 0.10 -8.65 -18.79
N GLY A 226 0.27 -9.86 -18.25
CA GLY A 226 1.56 -10.38 -17.80
C GLY A 226 2.07 -9.80 -16.47
N ASN A 227 3.37 -9.98 -16.20
CA ASN A 227 3.96 -9.72 -14.88
C ASN A 227 4.63 -8.35 -14.75
N ASN A 228 4.65 -7.55 -15.80
CA ASN A 228 5.23 -6.21 -15.80
C ASN A 228 4.26 -5.22 -16.42
N PHE A 229 4.03 -4.15 -15.73
CA PHE A 229 3.12 -3.10 -16.14
C PHE A 229 3.78 -1.73 -16.01
N LYS A 230 3.50 -0.81 -16.94
CA LYS A 230 4.00 0.56 -16.89
C LYS A 230 2.86 1.56 -16.77
N LEU A 231 2.93 2.43 -15.75
CA LEU A 231 2.00 3.55 -15.58
C LEU A 231 2.72 4.87 -15.80
N VAL A 232 2.22 5.67 -16.71
CA VAL A 232 2.68 7.03 -17.01
C VAL A 232 1.57 8.00 -16.68
N GLY A 233 1.76 8.82 -15.65
CA GLY A 233 0.73 9.77 -15.20
C GLY A 233 0.95 11.21 -15.68
N GLN A 234 1.88 11.46 -16.60
CA GLN A 234 2.27 12.80 -17.03
C GLN A 234 1.13 13.58 -17.66
N SER A 235 0.19 12.92 -18.34
CA SER A 235 -0.96 13.49 -18.99
C SER A 235 -2.18 13.68 -18.07
N THR A 236 -2.01 13.48 -16.77
CA THR A 236 -3.04 13.75 -15.75
C THR A 236 -2.86 15.13 -15.15
N SER A 237 -3.98 15.80 -14.82
CA SER A 237 -3.98 17.12 -14.17
C SER A 237 -5.09 17.23 -13.12
N GLY A 238 -5.11 18.31 -12.35
CA GLY A 238 -6.10 18.53 -11.28
C GLY A 238 -5.72 17.94 -9.92
N ILE A 239 -4.61 17.21 -9.82
CA ILE A 239 -4.00 16.81 -8.55
C ILE A 239 -2.81 17.72 -8.29
N ASP A 240 -2.72 18.25 -7.08
CA ASP A 240 -1.63 19.12 -6.67
C ASP A 240 -0.28 18.41 -6.73
N ASN A 241 0.81 19.18 -6.86
CA ASN A 241 2.15 18.59 -6.89
C ASN A 241 2.57 18.05 -5.51
N TYR A 242 2.03 18.62 -4.44
CA TYR A 242 2.18 18.18 -3.05
C TYR A 242 0.78 17.96 -2.45
N PRO A 243 0.08 16.88 -2.84
CA PRO A 243 -1.31 16.72 -2.48
C PRO A 243 -1.50 16.31 -1.02
N GLU A 244 -2.53 16.86 -0.40
CA GLU A 244 -3.09 16.30 0.84
C GLU A 244 -3.88 15.01 0.56
N ALA A 245 -4.25 14.29 1.63
CA ALA A 245 -4.90 12.99 1.51
C ALA A 245 -6.15 13.02 0.63
N ASP A 246 -7.02 14.01 0.83
CA ASP A 246 -8.28 14.11 0.10
C ASP A 246 -8.06 14.43 -1.39
N ASN A 247 -7.08 15.29 -1.71
CA ASN A 247 -6.74 15.61 -3.08
C ASN A 247 -6.10 14.40 -3.81
N ALA A 248 -5.24 13.64 -3.13
CA ALA A 248 -4.67 12.40 -3.67
C ALA A 248 -5.74 11.31 -3.93
N ASN A 249 -6.84 11.32 -3.17
CA ASN A 249 -7.94 10.37 -3.33
C ASN A 249 -8.87 10.67 -4.51
N LEU A 250 -8.74 11.85 -5.13
CA LEU A 250 -9.53 12.17 -6.33
C LEU A 250 -9.13 11.35 -7.56
N LEU A 251 -7.92 10.78 -7.58
CA LEU A 251 -7.45 9.92 -8.66
C LEU A 251 -6.83 8.65 -8.09
N VAL A 252 -7.39 7.50 -8.42
CA VAL A 252 -6.95 6.19 -7.90
C VAL A 252 -6.66 5.23 -9.04
N TYR A 253 -5.48 4.63 -9.04
CA TYR A 253 -5.10 3.51 -9.89
C TYR A 253 -5.11 2.25 -9.02
N ASN A 254 -6.16 1.45 -9.16
CA ASN A 254 -6.36 0.25 -8.38
C ASN A 254 -6.00 -1.00 -9.18
N PHE A 255 -5.04 -1.78 -8.67
CA PHE A 255 -4.54 -2.99 -9.28
C PHE A 255 -5.10 -4.28 -8.65
N GLY A 256 -6.05 -4.16 -7.72
CA GLY A 256 -6.71 -5.30 -7.09
C GLY A 256 -5.71 -6.30 -6.49
N THR A 257 -5.76 -7.53 -6.97
CA THR A 257 -4.90 -8.64 -6.53
C THR A 257 -3.65 -8.86 -7.42
N TYR A 258 -3.36 -7.94 -8.35
CA TYR A 258 -2.17 -8.06 -9.19
C TYR A 258 -0.88 -8.08 -8.36
N ASP A 259 -0.06 -9.12 -8.53
CA ASP A 259 1.15 -9.41 -7.76
C ASP A 259 2.46 -9.24 -8.55
N GLY A 260 2.37 -8.71 -9.75
CA GLY A 260 3.52 -8.42 -10.62
C GLY A 260 4.28 -7.16 -10.23
N THR A 261 5.04 -6.63 -11.18
CA THR A 261 5.81 -5.38 -11.04
C THR A 261 5.12 -4.24 -11.77
N ILE A 262 4.95 -3.11 -11.08
CA ILE A 262 4.41 -1.88 -11.65
C ILE A 262 5.53 -0.85 -11.66
N THR A 263 5.89 -0.39 -12.85
CA THR A 263 6.85 0.70 -13.06
C THR A 263 6.11 2.01 -13.25
N LEU A 264 6.42 2.99 -12.42
CA LEU A 264 5.84 4.33 -12.46
C LEU A 264 6.81 5.34 -13.06
N SER A 265 6.27 6.27 -13.83
CA SER A 265 6.99 7.44 -14.34
C SER A 265 6.07 8.66 -14.26
N THR A 266 6.43 9.63 -13.42
CA THR A 266 5.65 10.86 -13.15
C THR A 266 4.15 10.58 -12.98
N THR A 267 3.76 10.24 -11.76
CA THR A 267 2.36 9.91 -11.46
C THR A 267 1.73 10.90 -10.49
N ARG A 268 0.40 10.97 -10.49
CA ARG A 268 -0.40 11.77 -9.58
C ARG A 268 -1.52 10.91 -9.00
N GLY A 269 -1.96 11.23 -7.79
CA GLY A 269 -3.03 10.48 -7.14
C GLY A 269 -2.55 9.23 -6.39
N THR A 270 -3.45 8.34 -6.09
CA THR A 270 -3.20 7.13 -5.27
C THR A 270 -2.92 5.91 -6.15
N ILE A 271 -1.78 5.27 -5.92
CA ILE A 271 -1.45 3.95 -6.47
C ILE A 271 -1.85 2.90 -5.42
N LEU A 272 -2.92 2.16 -5.68
CA LEU A 272 -3.44 1.10 -4.81
C LEU A 272 -3.08 -0.26 -5.40
N ALA A 273 -1.94 -0.80 -4.99
CA ALA A 273 -1.34 -2.02 -5.51
C ALA A 273 -0.85 -2.96 -4.37
N PRO A 274 -1.76 -3.38 -3.46
CA PRO A 274 -1.38 -3.99 -2.18
C PRO A 274 -0.71 -5.37 -2.30
N CYS A 275 -0.73 -5.97 -3.49
CA CYS A 275 -0.06 -7.26 -3.77
C CYS A 275 1.20 -7.10 -4.63
N ALA A 276 1.39 -5.95 -5.29
CA ALA A 276 2.43 -5.75 -6.30
C ALA A 276 3.73 -5.16 -5.73
N LYS A 277 4.83 -5.39 -6.46
CA LYS A 277 6.03 -4.56 -6.31
C LYS A 277 5.87 -3.30 -7.16
N VAL A 278 6.03 -2.12 -6.55
CA VAL A 278 6.04 -0.83 -7.24
C VAL A 278 7.47 -0.32 -7.37
N ILE A 279 7.83 0.16 -8.57
CA ILE A 279 9.12 0.80 -8.86
C ILE A 279 8.84 2.20 -9.43
N LEU A 280 9.27 3.24 -8.73
CA LEU A 280 9.25 4.61 -9.23
C LEU A 280 10.63 4.93 -9.81
N GLU A 281 10.76 4.85 -11.14
CA GLU A 281 12.05 4.97 -11.84
C GLU A 281 12.46 6.42 -12.09
N ALA A 282 11.50 7.28 -12.42
CA ALA A 282 11.78 8.64 -12.86
C ALA A 282 10.61 9.59 -12.60
N GLY A 283 10.90 10.89 -12.66
CA GLY A 283 9.92 11.94 -12.40
C GLY A 283 9.62 12.06 -10.91
N ASN A 284 8.34 12.13 -10.56
CA ASN A 284 7.86 12.15 -9.18
C ASN A 284 6.53 11.42 -9.05
N ASN A 285 6.18 11.05 -7.83
CA ASN A 285 4.83 10.64 -7.48
C ASN A 285 4.19 11.73 -6.62
N SER A 286 3.21 12.43 -7.17
CA SER A 286 2.39 13.42 -6.44
C SER A 286 1.14 12.75 -5.91
N GLY A 287 1.28 11.97 -4.84
CA GLY A 287 0.19 11.20 -4.23
C GLY A 287 0.69 10.04 -3.37
N ARG A 288 -0.18 9.07 -3.18
CA ARG A 288 0.04 7.93 -2.28
C ARG A 288 0.49 6.69 -3.05
N ILE A 289 1.34 5.88 -2.42
CA ILE A 289 1.69 4.54 -2.88
C ILE A 289 1.37 3.53 -1.78
N VAL A 290 0.47 2.58 -2.09
CA VAL A 290 0.17 1.41 -1.28
C VAL A 290 0.65 0.18 -2.04
N ALA A 291 1.63 -0.55 -1.51
CA ALA A 291 2.29 -1.64 -2.24
C ALA A 291 2.75 -2.79 -1.34
N ALA A 292 2.92 -3.99 -1.91
CA ALA A 292 3.60 -5.06 -1.19
C ALA A 292 5.09 -4.75 -0.97
N ASN A 293 5.77 -4.21 -1.97
CA ASN A 293 7.14 -3.70 -1.89
C ASN A 293 7.29 -2.44 -2.73
N LEU A 294 8.17 -1.54 -2.32
CA LEU A 294 8.44 -0.29 -3.03
C LEU A 294 9.94 -0.09 -3.24
N GLN A 295 10.30 0.30 -4.45
CA GLN A 295 11.63 0.81 -4.78
C GLN A 295 11.48 2.17 -5.45
N THR A 296 12.11 3.22 -4.91
CA THR A 296 12.05 4.54 -5.51
C THR A 296 13.44 5.06 -5.86
N GLN A 297 13.58 5.62 -7.06
CA GLN A 297 14.74 6.38 -7.53
C GLN A 297 14.39 7.84 -7.77
N ALA A 298 13.14 8.21 -7.57
CA ALA A 298 12.58 9.51 -7.80
C ALA A 298 11.79 10.01 -6.59
N GLU A 299 11.32 11.24 -6.62
CA GLU A 299 10.72 11.93 -5.49
C GLU A 299 9.28 11.48 -5.22
N CYS A 300 8.92 11.39 -3.94
CA CYS A 300 7.56 11.15 -3.48
C CYS A 300 7.03 12.41 -2.77
N HIS A 301 6.11 13.11 -3.44
CA HIS A 301 5.51 14.36 -3.01
C HIS A 301 4.14 14.13 -2.37
N PHE A 302 4.09 13.78 -1.11
CA PHE A 302 2.83 13.69 -0.39
C PHE A 302 2.95 14.45 0.92
N SER A 303 2.31 15.60 1.00
CA SER A 303 2.38 16.41 2.20
C SER A 303 1.54 15.86 3.36
N GLY A 304 0.55 15.03 3.07
CA GLY A 304 -0.28 14.29 4.04
C GLY A 304 -0.75 15.08 5.25
N ASN A 305 -1.82 14.62 5.86
CA ASN A 305 -2.18 15.10 7.19
C ASN A 305 -1.18 14.56 8.22
N GLU A 306 -0.87 15.32 9.28
CA GLU A 306 -0.13 14.80 10.43
C GLU A 306 -0.88 13.55 10.92
N TRP A 307 -0.28 12.37 10.75
CA TRP A 307 -0.83 11.16 11.30
C TRP A 307 -0.60 11.17 12.81
N HIS A 308 -1.68 11.19 13.54
CA HIS A 308 -1.66 10.82 14.93
C HIS A 308 -2.08 9.34 15.00
N PRO A 309 -1.29 8.45 15.62
CA PRO A 309 -1.81 7.13 15.95
C PRO A 309 -3.12 7.37 16.69
N SER A 310 -4.24 6.95 16.10
CA SER A 310 -5.51 7.01 16.79
C SER A 310 -5.27 6.30 18.10
N GLU A 311 -5.53 7.00 19.22
CA GLU A 311 -5.67 6.36 20.52
C GLU A 311 -6.59 5.17 20.26
N GLU A 312 -6.14 3.96 20.60
CA GLU A 312 -6.98 2.77 20.50
C GLU A 312 -8.34 3.16 21.10
N PRO A 313 -9.47 2.85 20.42
CA PRO A 313 -10.76 3.16 20.98
C PRO A 313 -10.80 2.53 22.37
N THR A 314 -10.81 3.37 23.38
CA THR A 314 -10.91 2.94 24.79
C THR A 314 -12.11 2.03 24.85
N PRO A 315 -11.95 0.75 25.24
CA PRO A 315 -13.08 -0.16 25.31
C PRO A 315 -14.13 0.47 26.22
N THR A 316 -15.26 0.83 25.65
CA THR A 316 -16.38 1.35 26.41
C THR A 316 -16.89 0.21 27.27
N VAL A 317 -16.46 0.17 28.51
CA VAL A 317 -17.03 -0.73 29.53
C VAL A 317 -18.44 -0.21 29.78
N THR A 318 -19.42 -0.84 29.17
CA THR A 318 -20.83 -0.59 29.49
C THR A 318 -21.12 -1.23 30.86
N PRO A 319 -21.66 -0.51 31.83
CA PRO A 319 -21.92 -1.00 33.17
C PRO A 319 -23.02 -2.08 33.19
#